data_6e2e7961439a6bdffa0d6a61ccc969a9
#
_entry.id   6e2e7961439a6bdffa0d6a61ccc969a9
#
_cell.length_a   1.000
_cell.length_b   1.000
_cell.length_c   1.000
_cell.angle_alpha   90.00
_cell.angle_beta   90.00
_cell.angle_gamma   90.00
#
_symmetry.space_group_name_H-M   'P 1'
#
loop_
_entity.id
_entity.type
_entity.pdbx_description
1 polymer ?
#
loop_
_entity_poly.entity_id
_entity_poly.type
_entity_poly.pdbx_seq_one_letter_code
_entity_poly.pdbx_strand_id
1 'polypeptide(L)'
;VVFDADQNPLPEFVETLIARMEADPKLAFIQTPQYYTNFDSNRIARASGLQQAVFYEYICEGKSLSDAMFCCGTNVIFRREALMDVGGFDETSVTEDFATSLKFHLKGWSSAYLSKVLAFGMGPEDLGGYFKQQFRWALGTVGLFRQVLGFFLRHPKQLAFVKWWEYFLSSTHYFIGIVFLILVLCPLLYMFLNVPSYFARPEIYALFFVPYFTLTITTFFWTLRERKYAFKDLMLGQLLIAITFPVYIKASILGLMGVKGTFGITPKGGAMRLPLKALWPQLSLAILNFSAVIWGINRLIYEREPMVALVVNMCWCCYHFMILSSVLYFNNPEQGRYDDS
;
A
#
# COMPACT_ATOMS: atom_id res chain seq x y z
N VAL A 1 9.80 15.60 19.27
CA VAL A 1 9.99 14.30 18.61
C VAL A 1 8.82 13.38 18.98
N VAL A 2 8.34 12.60 18.02
CA VAL A 2 7.21 11.67 18.22
C VAL A 2 7.62 10.26 17.80
N PHE A 3 7.36 9.30 18.70
CA PHE A 3 7.55 7.88 18.49
C PHE A 3 6.34 7.12 19.00
N ASP A 4 5.96 6.05 18.27
CA ASP A 4 5.06 5.04 18.82
C ASP A 4 5.73 4.32 19.99
N ALA A 5 4.95 3.80 20.94
CA ALA A 5 5.47 3.19 22.16
C ALA A 5 6.39 1.97 21.92
N ASP A 6 6.35 1.39 20.73
CA ASP A 6 7.18 0.26 20.32
C ASP A 6 8.36 0.63 19.42
N GLN A 7 8.57 1.94 19.18
CA GLN A 7 9.71 2.44 18.42
C GLN A 7 10.90 2.73 19.36
N ASN A 8 12.06 2.26 18.97
CA ASN A 8 13.31 2.45 19.70
C ASN A 8 14.24 3.33 18.86
N PRO A 9 14.36 4.62 19.19
CA PRO A 9 15.26 5.52 18.47
C PRO A 9 16.73 5.22 18.77
N LEU A 10 17.58 5.45 17.78
CA LEU A 10 19.02 5.49 17.97
C LEU A 10 19.42 6.78 18.70
N PRO A 11 20.52 6.77 19.47
CA PRO A 11 20.99 7.95 20.24
C PRO A 11 21.20 9.20 19.39
N GLU A 12 21.64 9.02 18.12
CA GLU A 12 21.90 10.10 17.17
C GLU A 12 20.64 10.63 16.46
N PHE A 13 19.43 10.18 16.80
CA PHE A 13 18.20 10.59 16.10
C PHE A 13 18.03 12.11 16.06
N VAL A 14 18.06 12.76 17.21
CA VAL A 14 17.85 14.21 17.30
C VAL A 14 19.04 14.96 16.67
N GLU A 15 20.26 14.56 16.99
CA GLU A 15 21.48 15.19 16.47
C GLU A 15 21.53 15.18 14.92
N THR A 16 21.13 14.05 14.32
CA THR A 16 21.10 13.92 12.86
C THR A 16 20.10 14.87 12.19
N LEU A 17 18.97 15.16 12.85
CA LEU A 17 17.86 15.90 12.24
C LEU A 17 17.85 17.39 12.57
N ILE A 18 18.38 17.78 13.74
CA ILE A 18 18.25 19.15 14.26
C ILE A 18 18.95 20.17 13.38
N ALA A 19 20.13 19.85 12.86
CA ALA A 19 20.88 20.75 11.99
C ALA A 19 20.08 21.14 10.73
N ARG A 20 19.33 20.20 10.14
CA ARG A 20 18.47 20.48 8.99
C ARG A 20 17.23 21.27 9.39
N MET A 21 16.67 21.01 10.57
CA MET A 21 15.56 21.81 11.12
C MET A 21 15.95 23.28 11.34
N GLU A 22 17.17 23.53 11.84
CA GLU A 22 17.68 24.88 12.08
C GLU A 22 18.01 25.60 10.78
N ALA A 23 18.54 24.90 9.78
CA ALA A 23 18.89 25.48 8.49
C ALA A 23 17.69 26.00 7.68
N ASP A 24 16.49 25.44 7.88
CA ASP A 24 15.25 25.85 7.20
C ASP A 24 14.16 26.21 8.22
N PRO A 25 13.98 27.53 8.53
CA PRO A 25 12.95 27.98 9.46
C PRO A 25 11.50 27.67 9.04
N LYS A 26 11.24 27.40 7.76
CA LYS A 26 9.91 27.03 7.25
C LYS A 26 9.60 25.56 7.38
N LEU A 27 10.56 24.73 7.77
CA LEU A 27 10.40 23.31 7.87
C LEU A 27 9.57 22.96 9.13
N ALA A 28 8.36 22.42 8.92
CA ALA A 28 7.48 22.00 10.00
C ALA A 28 7.93 20.69 10.63
N PHE A 29 8.38 19.73 9.81
CA PHE A 29 8.83 18.44 10.30
C PHE A 29 9.80 17.74 9.34
N ILE A 30 10.56 16.78 9.88
CA ILE A 30 11.34 15.81 9.11
C ILE A 30 10.89 14.42 9.51
N GLN A 31 10.43 13.65 8.54
CA GLN A 31 10.08 12.23 8.68
C GLN A 31 11.31 11.36 8.37
N THR A 32 11.48 10.26 9.14
CA THR A 32 12.44 9.19 8.83
C THR A 32 11.73 7.86 8.64
N PRO A 33 12.35 6.85 8.00
CA PRO A 33 11.69 5.56 7.73
C PRO A 33 11.40 4.78 9.03
N GLN A 34 10.37 3.94 8.96
CA GLN A 34 10.16 2.86 9.91
C GLN A 34 10.94 1.63 9.44
N TYR A 35 11.58 0.96 10.37
CA TYR A 35 12.27 -0.31 10.11
C TYR A 35 11.86 -1.36 11.17
N TYR A 36 11.61 -2.60 10.74
CA TYR A 36 11.14 -3.65 11.62
C TYR A 36 12.28 -4.50 12.15
N THR A 37 12.40 -4.60 13.49
CA THR A 37 13.36 -5.48 14.16
C THR A 37 13.05 -6.96 13.99
N ASN A 38 11.76 -7.29 13.83
CA ASN A 38 11.29 -8.66 13.63
C ASN A 38 11.16 -9.04 12.14
N PHE A 39 11.88 -8.33 11.24
CA PHE A 39 11.83 -8.55 9.80
C PHE A 39 12.09 -10.01 9.41
N ASP A 40 13.06 -10.67 10.05
CA ASP A 40 13.45 -12.04 9.74
C ASP A 40 12.75 -13.09 10.64
N SER A 41 11.90 -12.67 11.58
CA SER A 41 11.24 -13.56 12.53
C SER A 41 10.06 -14.34 11.91
N ASN A 42 9.35 -13.73 10.97
CA ASN A 42 8.22 -14.38 10.32
C ASN A 42 7.91 -13.74 8.94
N ARG A 43 7.18 -14.49 8.12
CA ARG A 43 6.87 -14.09 6.73
C ARG A 43 5.99 -12.85 6.61
N ILE A 44 5.13 -12.55 7.59
CA ILE A 44 4.28 -11.36 7.58
C ILE A 44 5.11 -10.11 7.89
N ALA A 45 5.94 -10.16 8.94
CA ALA A 45 6.84 -9.05 9.27
C ALA A 45 7.78 -8.75 8.09
N ARG A 46 8.36 -9.80 7.47
CA ARG A 46 9.20 -9.66 6.28
C ARG A 46 8.45 -9.05 5.11
N ALA A 47 7.29 -9.61 4.70
CA ALA A 47 6.52 -9.13 3.57
C ALA A 47 6.00 -7.70 3.77
N SER A 48 5.55 -7.35 4.99
CA SER A 48 5.10 -6.00 5.31
C SER A 48 6.24 -4.99 5.35
N GLY A 49 7.43 -5.39 5.84
CA GLY A 49 8.63 -4.55 5.77
C GLY A 49 9.07 -4.27 4.33
N LEU A 50 9.05 -5.29 3.45
CA LEU A 50 9.37 -5.14 2.03
C LEU A 50 8.34 -4.28 1.28
N GLN A 51 7.07 -4.35 1.64
CA GLN A 51 6.04 -3.44 1.14
C GLN A 51 6.36 -1.99 1.52
N GLN A 52 6.74 -1.75 2.78
CA GLN A 52 7.08 -0.41 3.27
C GLN A 52 8.38 0.12 2.68
N ALA A 53 9.32 -0.74 2.30
CA ALA A 53 10.56 -0.30 1.67
C ALA A 53 10.29 0.52 0.39
N VAL A 54 9.36 0.09 -0.46
CA VAL A 54 8.96 0.86 -1.65
C VAL A 54 8.41 2.24 -1.27
N PHE A 55 7.62 2.31 -0.21
CA PHE A 55 7.06 3.57 0.27
C PHE A 55 8.14 4.50 0.80
N TYR A 56 8.99 4.04 1.71
CA TYR A 56 10.01 4.89 2.35
C TYR A 56 11.17 5.23 1.41
N GLU A 57 11.65 4.29 0.61
CA GLU A 57 12.87 4.50 -0.18
C GLU A 57 12.64 5.18 -1.53
N TYR A 58 11.39 5.27 -2.00
CA TYR A 58 11.08 5.92 -3.28
C TYR A 58 9.98 6.96 -3.16
N ILE A 59 8.83 6.57 -2.61
CA ILE A 59 7.67 7.47 -2.58
C ILE A 59 7.93 8.64 -1.62
N CYS A 60 8.45 8.40 -0.43
CA CYS A 60 8.75 9.46 0.54
C CYS A 60 9.88 10.38 0.07
N GLU A 61 10.91 9.83 -0.58
CA GLU A 61 11.99 10.64 -1.18
C GLU A 61 11.43 11.55 -2.28
N GLY A 62 10.63 11.00 -3.19
CA GLY A 62 9.97 11.79 -4.25
C GLY A 62 9.05 12.87 -3.72
N LYS A 63 8.25 12.57 -2.70
CA LYS A 63 7.40 13.56 -2.01
C LYS A 63 8.20 14.65 -1.33
N SER A 64 9.35 14.32 -0.75
CA SER A 64 10.24 15.31 -0.12
C SER A 64 10.80 16.30 -1.15
N LEU A 65 11.14 15.83 -2.35
CA LEU A 65 11.59 16.70 -3.45
C LEU A 65 10.50 17.67 -3.92
N SER A 66 9.25 17.28 -3.82
CA SER A 66 8.08 18.08 -4.18
C SER A 66 7.55 18.94 -3.00
N ASP A 67 8.25 18.94 -1.86
CA ASP A 67 7.80 19.56 -0.60
C ASP A 67 6.35 19.14 -0.24
N ALA A 68 6.05 17.85 -0.46
CA ALA A 68 4.73 17.25 -0.26
C ALA A 68 4.78 16.01 0.64
N MET A 69 5.87 15.87 1.43
CA MET A 69 5.96 14.79 2.41
C MET A 69 4.91 14.96 3.48
N PHE A 70 4.21 13.89 3.83
CA PHE A 70 3.31 13.86 4.98
C PHE A 70 3.92 13.05 6.13
N CYS A 71 3.52 13.38 7.35
CA CYS A 71 3.92 12.65 8.54
C CYS A 71 3.32 11.24 8.54
N CYS A 72 4.08 10.27 9.03
CA CYS A 72 3.66 8.85 9.16
C CYS A 72 3.36 8.47 10.61
N GLY A 73 3.16 9.45 11.49
CA GLY A 73 2.73 9.25 12.89
C GLY A 73 3.84 8.90 13.87
N THR A 74 5.00 8.42 13.41
CA THR A 74 6.13 8.01 14.25
C THR A 74 7.46 8.32 13.57
N ASN A 75 8.58 8.28 14.32
CA ASN A 75 9.94 8.51 13.82
C ASN A 75 10.09 9.88 13.14
N VAL A 76 9.55 10.90 13.77
CA VAL A 76 9.44 12.24 13.21
C VAL A 76 9.84 13.32 14.24
N ILE A 77 10.53 14.35 13.75
CA ILE A 77 10.79 15.58 14.51
C ILE A 77 9.94 16.72 13.97
N PHE A 78 9.31 17.48 14.86
CA PHE A 78 8.46 18.63 14.54
C PHE A 78 9.06 19.94 15.08
N ARG A 79 8.85 21.02 14.34
CA ARG A 79 9.01 22.37 14.84
C ARG A 79 7.81 22.72 15.71
N ARG A 80 8.07 23.10 16.97
CA ARG A 80 7.01 23.42 17.93
C ARG A 80 6.14 24.59 17.46
N GLU A 81 6.76 25.63 16.91
CA GLU A 81 6.06 26.81 16.38
C GLU A 81 5.08 26.42 15.26
N ALA A 82 5.49 25.57 14.34
CA ALA A 82 4.63 25.08 13.26
C ALA A 82 3.44 24.29 13.82
N LEU A 83 3.69 23.41 14.82
CA LEU A 83 2.63 22.63 15.44
C LEU A 83 1.62 23.51 16.18
N MET A 84 2.09 24.54 16.87
CA MET A 84 1.22 25.50 17.55
C MET A 84 0.43 26.37 16.56
N ASP A 85 1.04 26.76 15.43
CA ASP A 85 0.37 27.57 14.40
C ASP A 85 -0.82 26.84 13.74
N VAL A 86 -0.75 25.51 13.61
CA VAL A 86 -1.87 24.71 13.05
C VAL A 86 -2.86 24.22 14.11
N GLY A 87 -2.64 24.56 15.39
CA GLY A 87 -3.52 24.20 16.51
C GLY A 87 -3.31 22.78 17.07
N GLY A 88 -2.11 22.21 16.90
CA GLY A 88 -1.77 20.86 17.33
C GLY A 88 -2.12 19.78 16.29
N PHE A 89 -2.07 18.53 16.75
CA PHE A 89 -2.48 17.41 15.91
C PHE A 89 -3.98 17.42 15.62
N ASP A 90 -4.35 16.88 14.45
CA ASP A 90 -5.77 16.77 14.05
C ASP A 90 -6.43 15.58 14.73
N GLU A 91 -7.13 15.83 15.82
CA GLU A 91 -7.85 14.80 16.59
C GLU A 91 -9.14 14.30 15.90
N THR A 92 -9.51 14.85 14.75
CA THR A 92 -10.75 14.48 14.05
C THR A 92 -10.59 13.29 13.11
N SER A 93 -9.34 12.94 12.77
CA SER A 93 -8.99 11.84 11.88
C SER A 93 -8.26 10.71 12.62
N VAL A 94 -8.47 9.46 12.18
CA VAL A 94 -7.70 8.29 12.65
C VAL A 94 -6.28 8.25 12.05
N THR A 95 -6.02 9.06 11.04
CA THR A 95 -4.71 9.37 10.48
C THR A 95 -4.45 10.86 10.72
N GLU A 96 -4.31 11.19 12.01
CA GLU A 96 -4.06 12.55 12.50
C GLU A 96 -2.78 13.14 11.91
N ASP A 97 -1.81 12.30 11.63
CA ASP A 97 -0.53 12.58 11.01
C ASP A 97 -0.67 13.14 9.59
N PHE A 98 -1.42 12.44 8.74
CA PHE A 98 -1.69 12.87 7.36
C PHE A 98 -2.56 14.15 7.34
N ALA A 99 -3.59 14.23 8.19
CA ALA A 99 -4.45 15.39 8.30
C ALA A 99 -3.68 16.65 8.79
N THR A 100 -2.83 16.50 9.81
CA THR A 100 -1.98 17.57 10.32
C THR A 100 -0.98 18.04 9.27
N SER A 101 -0.42 17.13 8.48
CA SER A 101 0.50 17.48 7.38
C SER A 101 -0.16 18.36 6.33
N LEU A 102 -1.42 18.09 5.98
CA LEU A 102 -2.18 18.96 5.09
C LEU A 102 -2.34 20.37 5.68
N LYS A 103 -2.64 20.50 6.98
CA LYS A 103 -2.74 21.79 7.65
C LYS A 103 -1.42 22.56 7.62
N PHE A 104 -0.27 21.90 7.83
CA PHE A 104 1.05 22.54 7.70
C PHE A 104 1.23 23.13 6.30
N HIS A 105 1.01 22.35 5.26
CA HIS A 105 1.18 22.82 3.88
C HIS A 105 0.21 23.94 3.51
N LEU A 106 -1.05 23.88 3.96
CA LEU A 106 -2.04 24.94 3.74
C LEU A 106 -1.65 26.26 4.43
N LYS A 107 -0.88 26.21 5.50
CA LYS A 107 -0.32 27.37 6.22
C LYS A 107 1.01 27.85 5.61
N GLY A 108 1.54 27.15 4.61
CA GLY A 108 2.80 27.51 3.95
C GLY A 108 4.06 26.96 4.62
N TRP A 109 3.92 26.04 5.57
CA TRP A 109 5.03 25.27 6.11
C TRP A 109 5.52 24.24 5.12
N SER A 110 6.82 23.94 5.15
CA SER A 110 7.45 22.89 4.35
C SER A 110 7.63 21.60 5.14
N SER A 111 7.89 20.52 4.44
CA SER A 111 8.14 19.20 5.01
C SER A 111 9.33 18.53 4.34
N ALA A 112 10.02 17.65 5.06
CA ALA A 112 11.15 16.93 4.51
C ALA A 112 11.12 15.45 4.93
N TYR A 113 11.84 14.65 4.16
CA TYR A 113 12.15 13.27 4.47
C TYR A 113 13.66 13.04 4.48
N LEU A 114 14.14 12.25 5.43
CA LEU A 114 15.52 11.78 5.46
C LEU A 114 15.51 10.25 5.38
N SER A 115 16.07 9.72 4.30
CA SER A 115 16.18 8.27 4.05
C SER A 115 17.33 7.65 4.85
N LYS A 116 17.26 7.80 6.18
CA LYS A 116 18.20 7.18 7.13
C LYS A 116 17.41 6.48 8.21
N VAL A 117 17.67 5.20 8.43
CA VAL A 117 17.06 4.44 9.52
C VAL A 117 17.64 4.94 10.83
N LEU A 118 16.83 5.58 11.64
CA LEU A 118 17.20 6.16 12.94
C LEU A 118 16.34 5.65 14.10
N ALA A 119 15.38 4.78 13.81
CA ALA A 119 14.57 4.12 14.82
C ALA A 119 14.11 2.74 14.32
N PHE A 120 13.88 1.84 15.27
CA PHE A 120 13.48 0.47 15.01
C PHE A 120 12.22 0.13 15.80
N GLY A 121 11.25 -0.50 15.15
CA GLY A 121 9.99 -0.92 15.75
C GLY A 121 9.63 -2.35 15.40
N MET A 122 8.47 -2.80 15.83
CA MET A 122 7.98 -4.15 15.53
C MET A 122 6.91 -4.10 14.45
N GLY A 123 7.09 -4.90 13.39
CA GLY A 123 6.09 -5.16 12.38
C GLY A 123 4.99 -6.10 12.87
N PRO A 124 3.87 -6.23 12.11
CA PRO A 124 2.80 -7.18 12.41
C PRO A 124 3.34 -8.62 12.36
N GLU A 125 2.92 -9.45 13.34
CA GLU A 125 3.41 -10.82 13.48
C GLU A 125 2.49 -11.84 12.79
N ASP A 126 1.25 -11.50 12.54
CA ASP A 126 0.26 -12.34 11.86
C ASP A 126 -0.59 -11.57 10.85
N LEU A 127 -1.30 -12.33 10.01
CA LEU A 127 -2.13 -11.78 8.94
C LEU A 127 -3.31 -10.94 9.49
N GLY A 128 -3.83 -11.30 10.66
CA GLY A 128 -4.93 -10.57 11.31
C GLY A 128 -4.48 -9.20 11.81
N GLY A 129 -3.32 -9.13 12.44
CA GLY A 129 -2.68 -7.88 12.86
C GLY A 129 -2.36 -6.98 11.67
N TYR A 130 -1.79 -7.55 10.60
CA TYR A 130 -1.51 -6.85 9.36
C TYR A 130 -2.81 -6.28 8.73
N PHE A 131 -3.87 -7.09 8.60
CA PHE A 131 -5.15 -6.62 8.06
C PHE A 131 -5.79 -5.50 8.89
N LYS A 132 -5.70 -5.56 10.22
CA LYS A 132 -6.18 -4.48 11.11
C LYS A 132 -5.38 -3.18 10.89
N GLN A 133 -4.07 -3.27 10.79
CA GLN A 133 -3.20 -2.13 10.52
C GLN A 133 -3.54 -1.50 9.16
N GLN A 134 -3.62 -2.30 8.10
CA GLN A 134 -3.94 -1.84 6.76
C GLN A 134 -5.37 -1.26 6.65
N PHE A 135 -6.33 -1.84 7.37
CA PHE A 135 -7.69 -1.31 7.44
C PHE A 135 -7.71 0.10 8.06
N ARG A 136 -7.00 0.29 9.17
CA ARG A 136 -6.93 1.59 9.86
C ARG A 136 -6.30 2.65 8.94
N TRP A 137 -5.17 2.33 8.32
CA TRP A 137 -4.50 3.25 7.40
C TRP A 137 -5.38 3.60 6.20
N ALA A 138 -5.98 2.60 5.58
CA ALA A 138 -6.86 2.82 4.43
C ALA A 138 -8.10 3.65 4.78
N LEU A 139 -8.76 3.34 5.90
CA LEU A 139 -9.95 4.05 6.37
C LEU A 139 -9.65 5.54 6.62
N GLY A 140 -8.57 5.83 7.34
CA GLY A 140 -8.19 7.19 7.65
C GLY A 140 -7.76 7.98 6.42
N THR A 141 -6.86 7.39 5.61
CA THR A 141 -6.31 8.06 4.42
C THR A 141 -7.40 8.34 3.37
N VAL A 142 -8.27 7.36 3.08
CA VAL A 142 -9.40 7.57 2.13
C VAL A 142 -10.46 8.50 2.73
N GLY A 143 -10.65 8.47 4.05
CA GLY A 143 -11.54 9.42 4.72
C GLY A 143 -11.14 10.87 4.51
N LEU A 144 -9.86 11.16 4.39
CA LEU A 144 -9.35 12.51 4.10
C LEU A 144 -9.51 12.95 2.65
N PHE A 145 -9.74 12.03 1.71
CA PHE A 145 -9.94 12.38 0.29
C PHE A 145 -11.01 13.47 0.09
N ARG A 146 -12.13 13.38 0.81
CA ARG A 146 -13.20 14.39 0.74
C ARG A 146 -12.73 15.77 1.21
N GLN A 147 -11.90 15.82 2.24
CA GLN A 147 -11.33 17.09 2.76
C GLN A 147 -10.34 17.67 1.75
N VAL A 148 -9.43 16.84 1.24
CA VAL A 148 -8.47 17.23 0.20
C VAL A 148 -9.19 17.80 -1.02
N LEU A 149 -10.21 17.09 -1.53
CA LEU A 149 -11.02 17.54 -2.66
C LEU A 149 -11.76 18.83 -2.34
N GLY A 150 -12.37 18.93 -1.16
CA GLY A 150 -13.08 20.11 -0.71
C GLY A 150 -12.20 21.37 -0.60
N PHE A 151 -10.99 21.22 -0.07
CA PHE A 151 -10.01 22.30 -0.03
C PHE A 151 -9.51 22.68 -1.41
N PHE A 152 -9.19 21.72 -2.25
CA PHE A 152 -8.79 21.96 -3.63
C PHE A 152 -9.83 22.75 -4.40
N LEU A 153 -11.12 22.36 -4.33
CA LEU A 153 -12.20 23.03 -5.07
C LEU A 153 -12.44 24.47 -4.58
N ARG A 154 -12.24 24.74 -3.28
CA ARG A 154 -12.43 26.09 -2.72
C ARG A 154 -11.20 26.97 -2.86
N HIS A 155 -10.01 26.41 -2.78
CA HIS A 155 -8.74 27.13 -2.72
C HIS A 155 -7.65 26.48 -3.60
N PRO A 156 -7.88 26.32 -4.93
CA PRO A 156 -6.97 25.55 -5.79
C PRO A 156 -5.56 26.15 -5.88
N LYS A 157 -5.44 27.47 -5.66
CA LYS A 157 -4.15 28.20 -5.71
C LYS A 157 -3.38 28.21 -4.38
N GLN A 158 -3.92 27.65 -3.31
CA GLN A 158 -3.30 27.68 -1.98
C GLN A 158 -2.07 26.78 -1.90
N LEU A 159 -2.07 25.66 -2.63
CA LEU A 159 -0.91 24.81 -2.81
C LEU A 159 -0.51 24.74 -4.28
N ALA A 160 0.77 24.48 -4.54
CA ALA A 160 1.24 24.15 -5.88
C ALA A 160 0.52 22.90 -6.41
N PHE A 161 0.29 22.84 -7.72
CA PHE A 161 -0.43 21.73 -8.35
C PHE A 161 0.20 20.35 -8.00
N VAL A 162 1.53 20.28 -7.97
CA VAL A 162 2.25 19.05 -7.59
C VAL A 162 1.90 18.59 -6.18
N LYS A 163 1.80 19.51 -5.20
CA LYS A 163 1.37 19.16 -3.84
C LYS A 163 -0.06 18.62 -3.81
N TRP A 164 -1.01 19.26 -4.51
CA TRP A 164 -2.37 18.75 -4.64
C TRP A 164 -2.38 17.34 -5.25
N TRP A 165 -1.62 17.16 -6.32
CA TRP A 165 -1.50 15.86 -6.98
C TRP A 165 -0.98 14.77 -6.03
N GLU A 166 0.06 15.08 -5.25
CA GLU A 166 0.61 14.15 -4.24
C GLU A 166 -0.42 13.81 -3.15
N TYR A 167 -1.22 14.76 -2.69
CA TYR A 167 -2.31 14.50 -1.75
C TYR A 167 -3.42 13.64 -2.37
N PHE A 168 -3.79 13.88 -3.63
CA PHE A 168 -4.75 13.04 -4.34
C PHE A 168 -4.25 11.61 -4.51
N LEU A 169 -3.02 11.42 -4.98
CA LEU A 169 -2.42 10.09 -5.12
C LEU A 169 -2.39 9.35 -3.78
N SER A 170 -2.00 10.02 -2.70
CA SER A 170 -1.93 9.39 -1.38
C SER A 170 -3.32 9.00 -0.86
N SER A 171 -4.29 9.91 -0.95
CA SER A 171 -5.66 9.68 -0.44
C SER A 171 -6.45 8.66 -1.25
N THR A 172 -6.07 8.40 -2.51
CA THR A 172 -6.72 7.41 -3.39
C THR A 172 -5.97 6.09 -3.50
N HIS A 173 -4.79 5.97 -2.88
CA HIS A 173 -3.93 4.79 -3.00
C HIS A 173 -4.68 3.48 -2.73
N TYR A 174 -5.50 3.43 -1.70
CA TYR A 174 -6.19 2.20 -1.29
C TYR A 174 -7.34 1.77 -2.21
N PHE A 175 -7.71 2.59 -3.21
CA PHE A 175 -8.62 2.15 -4.28
C PHE A 175 -8.02 1.06 -5.16
N ILE A 176 -6.72 0.80 -5.03
CA ILE A 176 -6.05 -0.36 -5.65
C ILE A 176 -6.77 -1.67 -5.34
N GLY A 177 -7.42 -1.80 -4.18
CA GLY A 177 -8.24 -2.96 -3.85
C GLY A 177 -9.43 -3.16 -4.79
N ILE A 178 -10.12 -2.07 -5.16
CA ILE A 178 -11.23 -2.09 -6.12
C ILE A 178 -10.72 -2.44 -7.52
N VAL A 179 -9.61 -1.80 -7.93
CA VAL A 179 -8.97 -2.07 -9.22
C VAL A 179 -8.56 -3.55 -9.32
N PHE A 180 -7.94 -4.10 -8.27
CA PHE A 180 -7.55 -5.51 -8.24
C PHE A 180 -8.77 -6.44 -8.37
N LEU A 181 -9.87 -6.16 -7.65
CA LEU A 181 -11.10 -6.94 -7.78
C LEU A 181 -11.65 -6.91 -9.20
N ILE A 182 -11.69 -5.73 -9.85
CA ILE A 182 -12.14 -5.60 -11.25
C ILE A 182 -11.26 -6.47 -12.16
N LEU A 183 -9.92 -6.39 -11.99
CA LEU A 183 -8.98 -7.19 -12.79
C LEU A 183 -9.18 -8.70 -12.58
N VAL A 184 -9.50 -9.15 -11.36
CA VAL A 184 -9.82 -10.56 -11.08
C VAL A 184 -11.14 -10.98 -11.73
N LEU A 185 -12.16 -10.11 -11.73
CA LEU A 185 -13.47 -10.41 -12.28
C LEU A 185 -13.49 -10.41 -13.81
N CYS A 186 -12.69 -9.58 -14.47
CA CYS A 186 -12.67 -9.48 -15.93
C CYS A 186 -12.50 -10.83 -16.64
N PRO A 187 -11.47 -11.66 -16.37
CA PRO A 187 -11.33 -12.94 -17.01
C PRO A 187 -12.43 -13.93 -16.61
N LEU A 188 -12.95 -13.86 -15.38
CA LEU A 188 -14.08 -14.72 -14.96
C LEU A 188 -15.36 -14.41 -15.74
N LEU A 189 -15.68 -13.13 -15.98
CA LEU A 189 -16.80 -12.72 -16.79
C LEU A 189 -16.68 -13.23 -18.23
N TYR A 190 -15.49 -13.18 -18.81
CA TYR A 190 -15.26 -13.76 -20.13
C TYR A 190 -15.41 -15.28 -20.12
N MET A 191 -14.81 -15.96 -19.16
CA MET A 191 -14.80 -17.42 -19.10
C MET A 191 -16.19 -18.04 -18.93
N PHE A 192 -17.03 -17.44 -18.07
CA PHE A 192 -18.35 -18.00 -17.76
C PHE A 192 -19.50 -17.36 -18.52
N LEU A 193 -19.41 -16.08 -18.88
CA LEU A 193 -20.51 -15.31 -19.46
C LEU A 193 -20.20 -14.79 -20.88
N ASN A 194 -19.02 -15.07 -21.38
CA ASN A 194 -18.56 -14.59 -22.71
C ASN A 194 -18.58 -13.04 -22.85
N VAL A 195 -18.47 -12.33 -21.72
CA VAL A 195 -18.43 -10.86 -21.71
C VAL A 195 -16.97 -10.41 -21.90
N PRO A 196 -16.62 -9.80 -23.05
CA PRO A 196 -15.27 -9.36 -23.32
C PRO A 196 -14.90 -8.16 -22.43
N SER A 197 -13.70 -8.16 -21.87
CA SER A 197 -13.17 -7.04 -21.08
C SER A 197 -12.71 -5.87 -21.95
N TYR A 198 -12.56 -6.08 -23.26
CA TYR A 198 -12.15 -5.07 -24.25
C TYR A 198 -12.71 -5.43 -25.64
N PHE A 199 -12.92 -4.40 -26.47
CA PHE A 199 -13.49 -4.53 -27.82
C PHE A 199 -12.44 -4.22 -28.90
N ALA A 200 -11.27 -4.88 -28.83
CA ALA A 200 -10.22 -4.72 -29.81
C ALA A 200 -9.72 -6.09 -30.30
N ARG A 201 -9.12 -6.10 -31.48
CA ARG A 201 -8.45 -7.30 -31.98
C ARG A 201 -7.31 -7.71 -31.05
N PRO A 202 -7.05 -9.02 -30.85
CA PRO A 202 -5.97 -9.50 -29.99
C PRO A 202 -4.59 -8.89 -30.32
N GLU A 203 -4.32 -8.62 -31.61
CA GLU A 203 -3.07 -8.01 -32.06
C GLU A 203 -2.92 -6.57 -31.56
N ILE A 204 -4.01 -5.80 -31.57
CA ILE A 204 -4.05 -4.42 -31.06
C ILE A 204 -3.85 -4.43 -29.55
N TYR A 205 -4.53 -5.34 -28.85
CA TYR A 205 -4.33 -5.50 -27.41
C TYR A 205 -2.87 -5.83 -27.10
N ALA A 206 -2.29 -6.82 -27.77
CA ALA A 206 -0.90 -7.21 -27.54
C ALA A 206 0.08 -6.08 -27.86
N LEU A 207 -0.16 -5.30 -28.94
CA LEU A 207 0.68 -4.20 -29.35
C LEU A 207 0.81 -3.11 -28.26
N PHE A 208 -0.25 -2.82 -27.51
CA PHE A 208 -0.25 -1.82 -26.44
C PHE A 208 0.05 -2.42 -25.07
N PHE A 209 -0.54 -3.57 -24.77
CA PHE A 209 -0.41 -4.19 -23.44
C PHE A 209 0.99 -4.76 -23.18
N VAL A 210 1.58 -5.49 -24.14
CA VAL A 210 2.86 -6.14 -23.91
C VAL A 210 4.00 -5.14 -23.64
N PRO A 211 4.17 -4.06 -24.44
CA PRO A 211 5.18 -3.04 -24.13
C PRO A 211 4.91 -2.34 -22.79
N TYR A 212 3.66 -1.97 -22.51
CA TYR A 212 3.29 -1.34 -21.24
C TYR A 212 3.62 -2.25 -20.05
N PHE A 213 3.19 -3.50 -20.09
CA PHE A 213 3.41 -4.48 -19.03
C PHE A 213 4.91 -4.73 -18.83
N THR A 214 5.64 -4.98 -19.93
CA THR A 214 7.08 -5.23 -19.89
C THR A 214 7.83 -4.02 -19.31
N LEU A 215 7.50 -2.80 -19.77
CA LEU A 215 8.13 -1.58 -19.26
C LEU A 215 7.83 -1.39 -17.77
N THR A 216 6.57 -1.56 -17.34
CA THR A 216 6.17 -1.42 -15.95
C THR A 216 6.91 -2.40 -15.04
N ILE A 217 6.92 -3.68 -15.41
CA ILE A 217 7.62 -4.73 -14.65
C ILE A 217 9.13 -4.48 -14.63
N THR A 218 9.73 -4.20 -15.78
CA THR A 218 11.17 -3.95 -15.88
C THR A 218 11.57 -2.73 -15.06
N THR A 219 10.83 -1.62 -15.16
CA THR A 219 11.10 -0.41 -14.39
C THR A 219 10.99 -0.68 -12.89
N PHE A 220 9.94 -1.36 -12.44
CA PHE A 220 9.74 -1.70 -11.04
C PHE A 220 10.92 -2.51 -10.48
N PHE A 221 11.26 -3.63 -11.13
CA PHE A 221 12.35 -4.49 -10.64
C PHE A 221 13.73 -3.88 -10.81
N TRP A 222 13.96 -3.13 -11.90
CA TRP A 222 15.23 -2.43 -12.11
C TRP A 222 15.48 -1.40 -11.01
N THR A 223 14.49 -0.54 -10.76
CA THR A 223 14.57 0.49 -9.73
C THR A 223 14.86 -0.11 -8.35
N LEU A 224 14.17 -1.17 -7.98
CA LEU A 224 14.34 -1.81 -6.67
C LEU A 224 15.63 -2.64 -6.57
N ARG A 225 16.17 -3.13 -7.68
CA ARG A 225 17.49 -3.79 -7.73
C ARG A 225 18.62 -2.85 -7.31
N GLU A 226 18.54 -1.57 -7.65
CA GLU A 226 19.52 -0.55 -7.23
C GLU A 226 19.62 -0.45 -5.69
N ARG A 227 18.55 -0.79 -4.97
CA ARG A 227 18.49 -0.84 -3.50
C ARG A 227 18.82 -2.22 -2.93
N LYS A 228 19.35 -3.14 -3.74
CA LYS A 228 19.79 -4.50 -3.36
C LYS A 228 18.70 -5.45 -2.86
N TYR A 229 17.44 -5.21 -3.17
CA TYR A 229 16.36 -6.14 -2.85
C TYR A 229 16.36 -7.35 -3.79
N ALA A 230 16.25 -8.55 -3.24
CA ALA A 230 16.10 -9.76 -4.04
C ALA A 230 14.70 -9.82 -4.70
N PHE A 231 14.63 -10.39 -5.89
CA PHE A 231 13.35 -10.55 -6.62
C PHE A 231 12.28 -11.27 -5.79
N LYS A 232 12.67 -12.33 -5.09
CA LYS A 232 11.77 -13.09 -4.20
C LYS A 232 11.14 -12.23 -3.12
N ASP A 233 11.93 -11.35 -2.51
CA ASP A 233 11.48 -10.45 -1.46
C ASP A 233 10.47 -9.44 -1.98
N LEU A 234 10.75 -8.86 -3.13
CA LEU A 234 9.82 -7.91 -3.76
C LEU A 234 8.49 -8.57 -4.13
N MET A 235 8.53 -9.79 -4.66
CA MET A 235 7.32 -10.57 -4.94
C MET A 235 6.51 -10.87 -3.67
N LEU A 236 7.19 -11.15 -2.55
CA LEU A 236 6.52 -11.43 -1.28
C LEU A 236 5.70 -10.22 -0.80
N GLY A 237 6.26 -9.02 -0.86
CA GLY A 237 5.55 -7.77 -0.54
C GLY A 237 4.36 -7.52 -1.46
N GLN A 238 4.52 -7.74 -2.78
CA GLN A 238 3.44 -7.54 -3.75
C GLN A 238 2.29 -8.55 -3.57
N LEU A 239 2.59 -9.81 -3.27
CA LEU A 239 1.57 -10.81 -2.96
C LEU A 239 0.76 -10.44 -1.72
N LEU A 240 1.43 -9.95 -0.67
CA LEU A 240 0.75 -9.51 0.56
C LEU A 240 -0.19 -8.33 0.29
N ILE A 241 0.22 -7.33 -0.51
CA ILE A 241 -0.64 -6.23 -0.93
C ILE A 241 -1.86 -6.76 -1.68
N ALA A 242 -1.64 -7.64 -2.66
CA ALA A 242 -2.70 -8.14 -3.52
C ALA A 242 -3.79 -8.88 -2.74
N ILE A 243 -3.42 -9.79 -1.82
CA ILE A 243 -4.41 -10.51 -1.00
C ILE A 243 -5.14 -9.64 0.01
N THR A 244 -4.68 -8.41 0.24
CA THR A 244 -5.29 -7.44 1.17
C THR A 244 -6.46 -6.68 0.52
N PHE A 245 -6.75 -6.89 -0.75
CA PHE A 245 -7.79 -6.17 -1.51
C PHE A 245 -9.16 -6.09 -0.80
N PRO A 246 -9.69 -7.11 -0.11
CA PRO A 246 -11.01 -7.00 0.53
C PRO A 246 -10.99 -6.00 1.70
N VAL A 247 -9.85 -5.93 2.40
CA VAL A 247 -9.63 -4.96 3.50
C VAL A 247 -9.62 -3.54 2.94
N TYR A 248 -8.91 -3.33 1.84
CA TYR A 248 -8.84 -2.03 1.16
C TYR A 248 -10.21 -1.59 0.62
N ILE A 249 -10.98 -2.50 0.00
CA ILE A 249 -12.34 -2.20 -0.49
C ILE A 249 -13.23 -1.76 0.67
N LYS A 250 -13.30 -2.57 1.74
CA LYS A 250 -14.11 -2.25 2.91
C LYS A 250 -13.73 -0.92 3.52
N ALA A 251 -12.44 -0.69 3.74
CA ALA A 251 -11.94 0.55 4.31
C ALA A 251 -12.21 1.76 3.41
N SER A 252 -12.03 1.62 2.10
CA SER A 252 -12.28 2.69 1.13
C SER A 252 -13.75 3.09 1.07
N ILE A 253 -14.67 2.12 1.05
CA ILE A 253 -16.11 2.41 1.08
C ILE A 253 -16.49 3.14 2.37
N LEU A 254 -16.07 2.63 3.53
CA LEU A 254 -16.38 3.25 4.81
C LEU A 254 -15.73 4.64 4.95
N GLY A 255 -14.49 4.82 4.47
CA GLY A 255 -13.81 6.11 4.45
C GLY A 255 -14.53 7.14 3.60
N LEU A 256 -14.98 6.77 2.39
CA LEU A 256 -15.78 7.64 1.52
C LEU A 256 -17.14 7.99 2.16
N MET A 257 -17.74 7.07 2.92
CA MET A 257 -18.98 7.33 3.66
C MET A 257 -18.77 8.23 4.89
N GLY A 258 -17.51 8.54 5.23
CA GLY A 258 -17.17 9.37 6.39
C GLY A 258 -17.28 8.65 7.73
N VAL A 259 -17.24 7.33 7.73
CA VAL A 259 -17.22 6.54 8.96
C VAL A 259 -15.94 6.83 9.73
N LYS A 260 -16.07 7.30 10.96
CA LYS A 260 -14.94 7.52 11.85
C LYS A 260 -14.45 6.19 12.39
N GLY A 261 -13.17 5.89 12.18
CA GLY A 261 -12.55 4.73 12.80
C GLY A 261 -12.28 4.97 14.29
N THR A 262 -12.19 3.90 15.05
CA THR A 262 -11.65 3.92 16.40
C THR A 262 -10.17 3.54 16.37
N PHE A 263 -9.35 4.22 17.16
CA PHE A 263 -7.95 3.86 17.31
C PHE A 263 -7.88 2.52 18.04
N GLY A 264 -7.35 1.49 17.35
CA GLY A 264 -7.16 0.16 17.90
C GLY A 264 -5.69 -0.21 17.88
N ILE A 265 -5.16 -0.63 19.01
CA ILE A 265 -3.79 -1.15 19.11
C ILE A 265 -3.72 -2.48 18.36
N THR A 266 -2.69 -2.65 17.52
CA THR A 266 -2.39 -3.95 16.91
C THR A 266 -1.80 -4.86 17.98
N PRO A 267 -2.46 -6.00 18.34
CA PRO A 267 -1.91 -6.91 19.34
C PRO A 267 -0.54 -7.43 18.90
N LYS A 268 0.39 -7.47 19.82
CA LYS A 268 1.73 -8.06 19.65
C LYS A 268 1.92 -9.15 20.70
N GLY A 269 2.67 -10.19 20.37
CA GLY A 269 2.96 -11.28 21.30
C GLY A 269 2.17 -12.56 21.04
N GLY A 270 2.17 -13.04 19.82
CA GLY A 270 1.64 -14.35 19.44
C GLY A 270 0.98 -14.36 18.08
N ALA A 271 1.62 -15.01 17.12
CA ALA A 271 1.06 -15.16 15.78
C ALA A 271 -0.12 -16.13 15.78
N MET A 272 -1.31 -15.66 15.39
CA MET A 272 -2.53 -16.47 15.33
C MET A 272 -2.97 -16.69 13.88
N ARG A 273 -3.46 -17.90 13.59
CA ARG A 273 -4.13 -18.18 12.32
C ARG A 273 -5.53 -17.56 12.30
N LEU A 274 -5.85 -16.88 11.22
CA LEU A 274 -7.24 -16.52 10.96
C LEU A 274 -8.05 -17.78 10.57
N PRO A 275 -9.31 -17.88 11.03
CA PRO A 275 -10.20 -18.94 10.56
C PRO A 275 -10.44 -18.79 9.05
N LEU A 276 -10.51 -19.89 8.32
CA LEU A 276 -10.68 -19.88 6.86
C LEU A 276 -11.91 -19.07 6.42
N LYS A 277 -12.96 -19.05 7.24
CA LYS A 277 -14.13 -18.20 7.00
C LYS A 277 -13.83 -16.70 6.95
N ALA A 278 -12.75 -16.23 7.58
CA ALA A 278 -12.34 -14.82 7.50
C ALA A 278 -11.64 -14.50 6.17
N LEU A 279 -11.15 -15.53 5.48
CA LEU A 279 -10.47 -15.45 4.20
C LEU A 279 -11.38 -15.77 3.00
N TRP A 280 -12.71 -15.79 3.24
CA TRP A 280 -13.68 -16.21 2.23
C TRP A 280 -13.58 -15.42 0.91
N PRO A 281 -13.27 -14.09 0.88
CA PRO A 281 -13.21 -13.39 -0.40
C PRO A 281 -12.05 -13.87 -1.28
N GLN A 282 -10.87 -14.09 -0.69
CA GLN A 282 -9.71 -14.58 -1.40
C GLN A 282 -9.93 -16.03 -1.86
N LEU A 283 -10.42 -16.88 -0.95
CA LEU A 283 -10.61 -18.31 -1.24
C LEU A 283 -11.71 -18.56 -2.26
N SER A 284 -12.84 -17.85 -2.18
CA SER A 284 -13.92 -18.01 -3.15
C SER A 284 -13.49 -17.59 -4.56
N LEU A 285 -12.78 -16.46 -4.68
CA LEU A 285 -12.25 -16.01 -5.96
C LEU A 285 -11.12 -16.93 -6.46
N ALA A 286 -10.29 -17.50 -5.59
CA ALA A 286 -9.32 -18.51 -5.98
C ALA A 286 -10.00 -19.76 -6.59
N ILE A 287 -11.02 -20.27 -5.91
CA ILE A 287 -11.81 -21.42 -6.40
C ILE A 287 -12.48 -21.09 -7.75
N LEU A 288 -13.09 -19.90 -7.89
CA LEU A 288 -13.71 -19.48 -9.14
C LEU A 288 -12.69 -19.37 -10.28
N ASN A 289 -11.51 -18.81 -10.03
CA ASN A 289 -10.45 -18.72 -11.05
C ASN A 289 -9.93 -20.12 -11.43
N PHE A 290 -9.75 -21.02 -10.46
CA PHE A 290 -9.38 -22.41 -10.75
C PHE A 290 -10.45 -23.13 -11.57
N SER A 291 -11.72 -23.00 -11.20
CA SER A 291 -12.86 -23.55 -11.95
C SER A 291 -12.94 -22.97 -13.37
N ALA A 292 -12.62 -21.68 -13.55
CA ALA A 292 -12.57 -21.05 -14.86
C ALA A 292 -11.47 -21.63 -15.75
N VAL A 293 -10.31 -22.00 -15.18
CA VAL A 293 -9.24 -22.67 -15.93
C VAL A 293 -9.72 -24.04 -16.41
N ILE A 294 -10.35 -24.85 -15.54
CA ILE A 294 -10.89 -26.16 -15.91
C ILE A 294 -11.96 -26.00 -17.00
N TRP A 295 -12.87 -25.03 -16.83
CA TRP A 295 -13.88 -24.71 -17.82
C TRP A 295 -13.27 -24.27 -19.16
N GLY A 296 -12.21 -23.47 -19.12
CA GLY A 296 -11.47 -23.04 -20.29
C GLY A 296 -10.83 -24.19 -21.07
N ILE A 297 -10.27 -25.18 -20.38
CA ILE A 297 -9.76 -26.41 -21.03
C ILE A 297 -10.89 -27.14 -21.78
N ASN A 298 -12.06 -27.24 -21.15
CA ASN A 298 -13.22 -27.84 -21.79
C ASN A 298 -13.62 -27.04 -23.04
N ARG A 299 -13.73 -25.72 -22.96
CA ARG A 299 -14.01 -24.83 -24.08
C ARG A 299 -12.99 -24.97 -25.23
N LEU A 300 -11.70 -25.08 -24.93
CA LEU A 300 -10.64 -25.30 -25.93
C LEU A 300 -10.84 -26.61 -26.72
N ILE A 301 -11.42 -27.64 -26.11
CA ILE A 301 -11.66 -28.92 -26.73
C ILE A 301 -12.89 -28.87 -27.68
N TYR A 302 -13.95 -28.17 -27.27
CA TYR A 302 -15.24 -28.20 -27.95
C TYR A 302 -15.57 -26.95 -28.77
N GLU A 303 -15.02 -25.80 -28.44
CA GLU A 303 -15.23 -24.53 -29.17
C GLU A 303 -14.12 -24.31 -30.21
N ARG A 304 -14.48 -23.80 -31.37
CA ARG A 304 -13.53 -23.55 -32.47
C ARG A 304 -12.95 -22.12 -32.48
N GLU A 305 -13.63 -21.13 -31.83
CA GLU A 305 -13.23 -19.74 -31.82
C GLU A 305 -13.86 -18.98 -30.62
N PRO A 306 -13.22 -17.92 -30.10
CA PRO A 306 -11.89 -17.36 -30.38
C PRO A 306 -10.81 -17.92 -29.44
N MET A 307 -9.97 -18.83 -29.93
CA MET A 307 -8.95 -19.52 -29.10
C MET A 307 -7.97 -18.58 -28.40
N VAL A 308 -7.52 -17.51 -29.06
CA VAL A 308 -6.54 -16.58 -28.47
C VAL A 308 -7.10 -15.86 -27.25
N ALA A 309 -8.31 -15.32 -27.32
CA ALA A 309 -8.96 -14.65 -26.20
C ALA A 309 -9.19 -15.63 -25.03
N LEU A 310 -9.58 -16.87 -25.33
CA LEU A 310 -9.78 -17.91 -24.32
C LEU A 310 -8.48 -18.23 -23.60
N VAL A 311 -7.38 -18.46 -24.32
CA VAL A 311 -6.06 -18.76 -23.73
C VAL A 311 -5.57 -17.58 -22.88
N VAL A 312 -5.69 -16.34 -23.35
CA VAL A 312 -5.28 -15.16 -22.58
C VAL A 312 -6.05 -15.06 -21.27
N ASN A 313 -7.37 -15.24 -21.29
CA ASN A 313 -8.17 -15.19 -20.06
C ASN A 313 -7.87 -16.38 -19.12
N MET A 314 -7.57 -17.55 -19.64
CA MET A 314 -7.09 -18.69 -18.84
C MET A 314 -5.77 -18.37 -18.15
N CYS A 315 -4.82 -17.76 -18.84
CA CYS A 315 -3.55 -17.31 -18.22
C CYS A 315 -3.79 -16.33 -17.09
N TRP A 316 -4.70 -15.36 -17.28
CA TRP A 316 -5.10 -14.45 -16.20
C TRP A 316 -5.78 -15.16 -15.03
N CYS A 317 -6.64 -16.13 -15.29
CA CYS A 317 -7.23 -16.95 -14.22
C CYS A 317 -6.17 -17.74 -13.45
N CYS A 318 -5.21 -18.35 -14.12
CA CYS A 318 -4.08 -19.02 -13.46
C CYS A 318 -3.27 -18.06 -12.58
N TYR A 319 -2.95 -16.89 -13.11
CA TYR A 319 -2.23 -15.85 -12.38
C TYR A 319 -2.99 -15.39 -11.11
N HIS A 320 -4.28 -15.08 -11.24
CA HIS A 320 -5.10 -14.68 -10.10
C HIS A 320 -5.30 -15.82 -9.09
N PHE A 321 -5.45 -17.07 -9.55
CA PHE A 321 -5.50 -18.22 -8.66
C PHE A 321 -4.24 -18.35 -7.80
N MET A 322 -3.05 -18.21 -8.41
CA MET A 322 -1.79 -18.28 -7.68
C MET A 322 -1.68 -17.15 -6.64
N ILE A 323 -1.99 -15.91 -7.01
CA ILE A 323 -1.97 -14.77 -6.09
C ILE A 323 -2.95 -14.98 -4.94
N LEU A 324 -4.22 -15.28 -5.23
CA LEU A 324 -5.25 -15.40 -4.21
C LEU A 324 -5.01 -16.58 -3.26
N SER A 325 -4.48 -17.69 -3.77
CA SER A 325 -4.11 -18.87 -2.98
C SER A 325 -2.96 -18.60 -2.03
N SER A 326 -2.11 -17.59 -2.31
CA SER A 326 -1.01 -17.22 -1.43
C SER A 326 -1.48 -16.73 -0.05
N VAL A 327 -2.78 -16.41 0.11
CA VAL A 327 -3.37 -16.09 1.42
C VAL A 327 -3.20 -17.23 2.41
N LEU A 328 -3.20 -18.48 1.96
CA LEU A 328 -2.97 -19.66 2.82
C LEU A 328 -1.52 -19.72 3.30
N TYR A 329 -0.58 -19.33 2.45
CA TYR A 329 0.83 -19.21 2.82
C TYR A 329 1.03 -18.16 3.92
N PHE A 330 0.44 -16.97 3.76
CA PHE A 330 0.54 -15.90 4.74
C PHE A 330 -0.25 -16.16 6.02
N ASN A 331 -1.31 -16.95 5.98
CA ASN A 331 -2.10 -17.32 7.16
C ASN A 331 -1.46 -18.45 7.98
N ASN A 332 -0.32 -18.97 7.56
CA ASN A 332 0.43 -19.96 8.33
C ASN A 332 1.45 -19.25 9.24
N PRO A 333 1.32 -19.33 10.58
CA PRO A 333 2.20 -18.68 11.53
C PRO A 333 3.55 -19.39 11.71
N GLU A 334 3.89 -20.41 10.91
CA GLU A 334 5.16 -21.10 11.06
C GLU A 334 6.32 -20.09 11.09
N GLN A 335 7.02 -20.09 12.21
CA GLN A 335 8.27 -19.39 12.43
C GLN A 335 9.32 -20.00 11.50
N GLY A 336 9.45 -19.45 10.31
CA GLY A 336 10.59 -19.77 9.46
C GLY A 336 11.78 -18.98 9.97
N ARG A 337 12.81 -19.66 10.52
CA ARG A 337 14.16 -19.14 10.38
C ARG A 337 14.41 -19.09 8.87
N TYR A 338 14.45 -17.90 8.32
CA TYR A 338 15.03 -17.70 7.01
C TYR A 338 16.54 -17.85 7.23
N ASP A 339 17.07 -19.08 7.03
CA ASP A 339 18.49 -19.29 6.92
C ASP A 339 18.97 -18.48 5.72
N ASP A 340 19.96 -17.64 5.97
CA ASP A 340 20.72 -16.94 4.94
C ASP A 340 21.41 -17.98 4.06
N SER A 341 20.82 -18.24 2.88
CA SER A 341 21.43 -19.03 1.80
C SER A 341 21.46 -18.23 0.51
#